data_df88bcbb45d3e6cea9ddfa9c3ecb941c
#
_entry.id   df88bcbb45d3e6cea9ddfa9c3ecb941c
#
_cell.length_a   1.000
_cell.length_b   1.000
_cell.length_c   1.000
_cell.angle_alpha   90.00
_cell.angle_beta   90.00
_cell.angle_gamma   90.00
#
_symmetry.space_group_name_H-M   'P 1'
#
loop_
_entity.id
_entity.type
_entity.pdbx_description
1 polymer ?
#
loop_
_entity_poly.entity_id
_entity_poly.type
_entity_poly.pdbx_seq_one_letter_code
_entity_poly.pdbx_strand_id
1 'polypeptide(L)' 'MYVVCDEHIEEAIDEFVEIYEMPPDIYILDKVSFTDWIAPQRCDKCSTPPKYLVV' A
#
# COMPACT_ATOMS: atom_id res chain seq x y z
N MET A 1 -6.47 -3.99 -1.69
CA MET A 1 -5.75 -2.82 -1.12
C MET A 1 -4.59 -3.29 -0.27
N TYR A 2 -3.43 -2.71 -0.48
CA TYR A 2 -2.24 -3.03 0.29
C TYR A 2 -1.67 -1.77 0.91
N VAL A 3 -1.22 -1.87 2.16
CA VAL A 3 -0.51 -0.80 2.84
C VAL A 3 0.91 -1.32 3.09
N VAL A 4 1.90 -0.74 2.41
CA VAL A 4 3.25 -1.30 2.39
C VAL A 4 4.32 -0.23 2.55
N CYS A 5 5.52 -0.66 2.96
CA CYS A 5 6.69 0.20 3.04
C CYS A 5 7.38 0.29 1.68
N ASP A 6 8.42 1.12 1.59
CA ASP A 6 9.14 1.30 0.34
C ASP A 6 9.96 0.08 -0.09
N GLU A 7 10.20 -0.86 0.82
CA GLU A 7 10.88 -2.10 0.48
C GLU A 7 9.94 -3.14 -0.12
N HIS A 8 8.64 -3.07 0.18
CA HIS A 8 7.66 -4.06 -0.25
C HIS A 8 6.65 -3.55 -1.27
N ILE A 9 6.79 -2.30 -1.70
CA ILE A 9 5.85 -1.73 -2.67
C ILE A 9 5.86 -2.48 -3.99
N GLU A 10 7.04 -2.90 -4.47
CA GLU A 10 7.12 -3.65 -5.72
C GLU A 10 6.40 -4.99 -5.62
N GLU A 11 6.57 -5.66 -4.48
CA GLU A 11 5.89 -6.92 -4.24
C GLU A 11 4.37 -6.75 -4.21
N ALA A 12 3.89 -5.67 -3.59
CA ALA A 12 2.46 -5.38 -3.56
C ALA A 12 1.92 -5.06 -4.94
N ILE A 13 2.67 -4.33 -5.76
CA ILE A 13 2.29 -4.02 -7.13
C ILE A 13 2.19 -5.30 -7.95
N ASP A 14 3.17 -6.19 -7.83
CA ASP A 14 3.17 -7.46 -8.55
C ASP A 14 1.96 -8.32 -8.17
N GLU A 15 1.65 -8.40 -6.89
CA GLU A 15 0.48 -9.15 -6.43
C GLU A 15 -0.82 -8.52 -6.94
N PHE A 16 -0.91 -7.20 -6.93
CA PHE A 16 -2.10 -6.52 -7.41
C PHE A 16 -2.34 -6.80 -8.89
N VAL A 17 -1.29 -6.66 -9.71
CA VAL A 17 -1.39 -6.92 -11.14
C VAL A 17 -1.77 -8.37 -11.41
N GLU A 18 -1.21 -9.30 -10.65
CA GLU A 18 -1.49 -10.72 -10.82
C GLU A 18 -2.95 -11.06 -10.49
N ILE A 19 -3.51 -10.43 -9.46
CA ILE A 19 -4.89 -10.72 -9.02
C ILE A 19 -5.91 -9.96 -9.85
N TYR A 20 -5.68 -8.68 -10.09
CA TYR A 20 -6.67 -7.80 -10.74
C TYR A 20 -6.41 -7.58 -12.22
N GLU A 21 -5.25 -7.99 -12.73
CA GLU A 21 -4.85 -7.87 -14.13
C GLU A 21 -4.89 -6.44 -14.66
N MET A 22 -4.62 -5.46 -13.76
CA MET A 22 -4.56 -4.05 -14.12
C MET A 22 -3.57 -3.34 -13.18
N PRO A 23 -2.96 -2.23 -13.64
CA PRO A 23 -2.03 -1.51 -12.78
C PRO A 23 -2.76 -0.84 -11.62
N PRO A 24 -2.17 -0.84 -10.42
CA PRO A 24 -2.78 -0.19 -9.27
C PRO A 24 -2.50 1.30 -9.24
N ASP A 25 -3.32 2.03 -8.46
CA ASP A 25 -3.01 3.39 -8.08
C ASP A 25 -2.18 3.36 -6.79
N ILE A 26 -1.23 4.27 -6.69
CA ILE A 26 -0.34 4.34 -5.54
C ILE A 26 -0.43 5.72 -4.91
N TYR A 27 -0.67 5.75 -3.60
CA TYR A 27 -0.74 6.98 -2.82
C TYR A 27 0.31 6.97 -1.72
N ILE A 28 0.88 8.14 -1.45
CA ILE A 28 1.81 8.31 -0.33
C ILE A 28 0.99 8.61 0.91
N LEU A 29 1.09 7.77 1.92
CA LEU A 29 0.24 7.86 3.12
C LEU A 29 0.35 9.19 3.86
N ASP A 30 1.52 9.79 3.88
CA ASP A 30 1.72 11.08 4.55
C ASP A 30 0.97 12.22 3.87
N LYS A 31 0.57 12.04 2.62
CA LYS A 31 -0.06 13.10 1.82
C LYS A 31 -1.52 12.85 1.54
N VAL A 32 -2.04 11.71 1.98
CA VAL A 32 -3.42 11.34 1.76
C VAL A 32 -4.16 11.40 3.09
N SER A 33 -5.33 12.03 3.09
CA SER A 33 -6.17 12.13 4.28
C SER A 33 -7.53 11.56 3.97
N PHE A 34 -7.92 10.53 4.73
CA PHE A 34 -9.24 9.92 4.63
C PHE A 34 -10.00 10.18 5.93
N THR A 35 -11.20 10.74 5.84
CA THR A 35 -11.96 11.13 7.03
C THR A 35 -12.43 9.95 7.87
N ASP A 36 -12.74 8.83 7.23
CA ASP A 36 -13.30 7.66 7.94
C ASP A 36 -12.37 6.44 7.91
N TRP A 37 -11.10 6.66 7.55
CA TRP A 37 -10.16 5.55 7.43
C TRP A 37 -8.93 5.79 8.29
N ILE A 38 -8.56 4.78 9.05
CA ILE A 38 -7.36 4.80 9.88
C ILE A 38 -6.35 3.85 9.25
N ALA A 39 -5.20 4.39 8.85
CA ALA A 39 -4.16 3.60 8.24
C ALA A 39 -3.58 2.59 9.23
N PRO A 40 -3.28 1.36 8.79
CA PRO A 40 -2.53 0.42 9.61
C PRO A 40 -1.19 1.01 10.00
N GLN A 41 -0.67 0.60 11.14
CA GLN A 41 0.58 1.16 11.66
C GLN A 41 1.82 0.41 11.20
N ARG A 42 1.65 -0.58 10.35
CA ARG A 42 2.77 -1.37 9.82
C ARG A 42 2.47 -1.87 8.41
N CYS A 43 3.54 -2.17 7.69
CA CYS A 43 3.47 -2.75 6.36
C CYS A 43 2.76 -4.11 6.41
N ASP A 44 1.99 -4.42 5.37
CA ASP A 44 1.31 -5.72 5.27
C ASP A 44 2.28 -6.89 5.16
N LYS A 45 3.51 -6.63 4.77
CA LYS A 45 4.54 -7.66 4.53
C LYS A 45 5.60 -7.73 5.62
N CYS A 46 5.69 -6.73 6.48
CA CYS A 46 6.71 -6.68 7.54
C CYS A 46 6.25 -5.77 8.68
N SER A 47 7.14 -5.53 9.65
CA SER A 47 6.82 -4.70 10.82
C SER A 47 7.21 -3.24 10.66
N THR A 48 7.80 -2.87 9.53
CA THR A 48 8.20 -1.50 9.27
C THR A 48 6.98 -0.60 9.07
N PRO A 49 7.02 0.66 9.52
CA PRO A 49 5.90 1.58 9.27
C PRO A 49 5.61 1.70 7.78
N PRO A 50 4.34 1.71 7.39
CA PRO A 50 3.98 1.77 5.97
C PRO A 50 4.20 3.16 5.41
N LYS A 51 4.40 3.23 4.10
CA LYS A 51 4.63 4.49 3.41
C LYS A 51 3.68 4.67 2.23
N TYR A 52 3.21 3.59 1.63
CA TYR A 52 2.40 3.63 0.43
C TYR A 52 1.10 2.86 0.59
N LEU A 53 0.08 3.37 -0.09
CA LEU A 53 -1.21 2.69 -0.25
C LEU A 53 -1.34 2.27 -1.71
N VAL A 54 -1.57 0.99 -1.95
CA VAL A 54 -1.72 0.41 -3.30
C VAL A 54 -3.17 -0.04 -3.46
N VAL A 55 -3.89 0.54 -4.39
CA VAL A 55 -5.32 0.25 -4.61
C VAL A 55 -5.70 0.03 -6.06
#